data_450a0c42435acb054156124192a5aba4
#
_entry.id   450a0c42435acb054156124192a5aba4
#
_cell.length_a   1.000
_cell.length_b   1.000
_cell.length_c   1.000
_cell.angle_alpha   90.00
_cell.angle_beta   90.00
_cell.angle_gamma   90.00
#
_symmetry.space_group_name_H-M   'P 1'
#
loop_
_entity.id
_entity.type
_entity.pdbx_description
1 polymer ?
#
loop_
_entity_poly.entity_id
_entity_poly.type
_entity_poly.pdbx_seq_one_letter_code
_entity_poly.pdbx_strand_id
1 'polypeptide(L)'
;MMMKRVDAIFQESGYEPRPYQRRIVEDVVNMFTGQYVNGAKELEQAVESVMIESPTGSGKTCMALIIAKVLQSEFPDLVIGWVSMRRNLLRQVMAENTGKGVDLESFHPVSMFDQYVPELLAARRAGRKILLCIDECQHDAASSCAHLHNIVEPDFVLGMTATPFRSDSMKLCFSKVVKDAGIHQLIQDGYLSKYQHFTIPDWSPRTVAEFYAAEPERWGKSIFYFLTTDDCWELHREFQARGIVSDVVVGSSTSGFREEQLRAFRAGVVPCLINCMVLTEGFDEPSLATAWVRDSGKGPTIQMAGRVFRQWPALPFKQVVQSRETRWPMIRTALPLQQHLWQENEWRTLEINPLLERINTNSRMAIASAVVELPAFLSKKKATFDGRRRRGGGGRRRRA
;
A
#
# COMPACT_ATOMS: atom_id res chain seq x y z
N MET A 1 -3.81 23.30 20.47
CA MET A 1 -2.47 23.81 20.10
C MET A 1 -1.89 23.00 18.96
N MET A 2 -1.89 21.68 19.01
CA MET A 2 -1.37 20.76 17.98
C MET A 2 -2.02 20.95 16.61
N MET A 3 -3.35 20.98 16.51
CA MET A 3 -4.09 21.19 15.26
C MET A 3 -3.65 22.47 14.52
N LYS A 4 -3.48 23.60 15.20
CA LYS A 4 -2.99 24.85 14.57
C LYS A 4 -1.58 24.70 13.99
N ARG A 5 -0.75 23.85 14.61
CA ARG A 5 0.62 23.57 14.17
C ARG A 5 0.66 22.66 12.96
N VAL A 6 -0.18 21.62 12.93
CA VAL A 6 -0.35 20.76 11.75
C VAL A 6 -0.80 21.59 10.54
N ASP A 7 -1.79 22.47 10.72
CA ASP A 7 -2.27 23.36 9.66
C ASP A 7 -1.20 24.33 9.16
N ALA A 8 -0.44 24.93 10.07
CA ALA A 8 0.63 25.84 9.70
C ALA A 8 1.69 25.12 8.83
N ILE A 9 2.11 23.90 9.22
CA ILE A 9 3.08 23.13 8.46
C ILE A 9 2.55 22.71 7.09
N PHE A 10 1.27 22.34 6.97
CA PHE A 10 0.66 22.10 5.67
C PHE A 10 0.69 23.34 4.77
N GLN A 11 0.38 24.50 5.30
CA GLN A 11 0.42 25.77 4.56
C GLN A 11 1.84 26.15 4.13
N GLU A 12 2.80 26.06 5.03
CA GLU A 12 4.21 26.35 4.77
C GLU A 12 4.79 25.43 3.70
N SER A 13 4.41 24.15 3.70
CA SER A 13 4.85 23.16 2.74
C SER A 13 4.13 23.21 1.38
N GLY A 14 3.18 24.14 1.19
CA GLY A 14 2.41 24.23 -0.04
C GLY A 14 1.53 23.02 -0.37
N TYR A 15 1.25 22.15 0.62
CA TYR A 15 0.29 21.08 0.50
C TYR A 15 -1.12 21.56 0.90
N GLU A 16 -2.11 21.28 0.08
CA GLU A 16 -3.51 21.37 0.47
C GLU A 16 -3.97 20.04 1.06
N PRO A 17 -4.12 19.96 2.41
CA PRO A 17 -4.47 18.69 3.03
C PRO A 17 -5.92 18.30 2.73
N ARG A 18 -6.11 17.08 2.29
CA ARG A 18 -7.45 16.48 2.27
C ARG A 18 -7.90 16.21 3.71
N PRO A 19 -9.20 16.29 4.03
CA PRO A 19 -9.68 16.15 5.41
C PRO A 19 -9.19 14.90 6.13
N TYR A 20 -9.15 13.76 5.45
CA TYR A 20 -8.64 12.51 6.03
C TYR A 20 -7.12 12.53 6.28
N GLN A 21 -6.34 13.18 5.42
CA GLN A 21 -4.89 13.32 5.61
C GLN A 21 -4.58 14.13 6.87
N ARG A 22 -5.33 15.21 7.05
CA ARG A 22 -5.21 16.05 8.24
C ARG A 22 -5.51 15.26 9.52
N ARG A 23 -6.63 14.51 9.56
CA ARG A 23 -6.96 13.67 10.71
C ARG A 23 -5.90 12.61 10.99
N ILE A 24 -5.42 11.91 9.96
CA ILE A 24 -4.35 10.90 10.12
C ILE A 24 -3.08 11.54 10.70
N VAL A 25 -2.64 12.68 10.15
CA VAL A 25 -1.44 13.39 10.65
C VAL A 25 -1.62 13.78 12.11
N GLU A 26 -2.76 14.36 12.46
CA GLU A 26 -3.07 14.78 13.82
C GLU A 26 -3.10 13.59 14.79
N ASP A 27 -3.80 12.52 14.46
CA ASP A 27 -3.88 11.30 15.27
C ASP A 27 -2.49 10.70 15.52
N VAL A 28 -1.69 10.55 14.46
CA VAL A 28 -0.35 9.95 14.56
C VAL A 28 0.58 10.82 15.43
N VAL A 29 0.58 12.13 15.25
CA VAL A 29 1.39 13.03 16.08
C VAL A 29 0.94 12.97 17.54
N ASN A 30 -0.36 12.99 17.80
CA ASN A 30 -0.92 12.87 19.15
C ASN A 30 -0.56 11.52 19.79
N MET A 31 -0.54 10.42 19.03
CA MET A 31 -0.12 9.10 19.53
C MET A 31 1.35 9.09 19.94
N PHE A 32 2.24 9.67 19.14
CA PHE A 32 3.67 9.75 19.47
C PHE A 32 3.97 10.70 20.64
N THR A 33 3.16 11.74 20.84
CA THR A 33 3.35 12.73 21.89
C THR A 33 2.53 12.46 23.16
N GLY A 34 1.74 11.37 23.20
CA GLY A 34 0.88 11.04 24.34
C GLY A 34 -0.30 12.01 24.52
N GLN A 35 -0.76 12.64 23.44
CA GLN A 35 -1.90 13.56 23.44
C GLN A 35 -3.13 12.96 22.73
N TYR A 36 -3.07 11.69 22.35
CA TYR A 36 -4.16 11.03 21.66
C TYR A 36 -5.30 10.68 22.63
N VAL A 37 -6.50 11.09 22.24
CA VAL A 37 -7.74 10.76 22.97
C VAL A 37 -8.50 9.73 22.16
N ASN A 38 -8.72 8.56 22.73
CA ASN A 38 -9.40 7.45 22.06
C ASN A 38 -10.92 7.67 21.93
N GLY A 39 -11.59 6.75 21.25
CA GLY A 39 -13.06 6.79 21.05
C GLY A 39 -13.86 6.74 22.36
N ALA A 40 -13.28 6.27 23.48
CA ALA A 40 -13.86 6.29 24.80
C ALA A 40 -13.61 7.62 25.56
N LYS A 41 -13.01 8.60 24.91
CA LYS A 41 -12.59 9.90 25.44
C LYS A 41 -11.51 9.80 26.53
N GLU A 42 -10.68 8.78 26.50
CA GLU A 42 -9.56 8.57 27.41
C GLU A 42 -8.27 8.99 26.74
N LEU A 43 -7.41 9.70 27.50
CA LEU A 43 -6.06 10.05 27.06
C LEU A 43 -5.17 8.81 27.13
N GLU A 44 -4.54 8.49 26.00
CA GLU A 44 -3.63 7.35 25.90
C GLU A 44 -2.17 7.78 26.09
N GLN A 45 -1.35 6.85 26.58
CA GLN A 45 0.09 7.08 26.70
C GLN A 45 0.75 7.15 25.33
N ALA A 46 1.88 7.84 25.23
CA ALA A 46 2.71 7.88 24.04
C ALA A 46 3.11 6.47 23.60
N VAL A 47 3.14 6.25 22.29
CA VAL A 47 3.54 4.97 21.69
C VAL A 47 4.82 5.14 20.87
N GLU A 48 5.59 4.06 20.74
CA GLU A 48 6.85 4.06 20.00
C GLU A 48 6.65 3.76 18.49
N SER A 49 5.53 3.13 18.12
CA SER A 49 5.31 2.76 16.71
C SER A 49 3.86 2.91 16.29
N VAL A 50 3.67 3.54 15.11
CA VAL A 50 2.36 3.75 14.48
C VAL A 50 2.43 3.35 13.02
N MET A 51 1.43 2.63 12.54
CA MET A 51 1.28 2.30 11.12
C MET A 51 0.11 3.06 10.52
N ILE A 52 0.34 3.71 9.38
CA ILE A 52 -0.71 4.31 8.55
C ILE A 52 -1.14 3.28 7.49
N GLU A 53 -2.37 2.79 7.60
CA GLU A 53 -3.02 2.03 6.53
C GLU A 53 -3.80 2.99 5.63
N SER A 54 -3.27 3.25 4.44
CA SER A 54 -3.91 4.17 3.49
C SER A 54 -3.68 3.72 2.04
N PRO A 55 -4.68 3.84 1.15
CA PRO A 55 -4.60 3.36 -0.22
C PRO A 55 -3.44 3.95 -1.03
N THR A 56 -3.08 3.28 -2.13
CA THR A 56 -2.20 3.86 -3.14
C THR A 56 -2.85 5.13 -3.72
N GLY A 57 -2.08 6.21 -3.86
CA GLY A 57 -2.59 7.50 -4.33
C GLY A 57 -3.27 8.36 -3.25
N SER A 58 -3.30 7.91 -1.99
CA SER A 58 -3.84 8.69 -0.87
C SER A 58 -2.91 9.78 -0.33
N GLY A 59 -1.65 9.83 -0.78
CA GLY A 59 -0.65 10.78 -0.30
C GLY A 59 0.07 10.34 0.98
N LYS A 60 0.34 9.04 1.15
CA LYS A 60 1.09 8.51 2.30
C LYS A 60 2.42 9.22 2.52
N THR A 61 3.19 9.42 1.46
CA THR A 61 4.48 10.14 1.52
C THR A 61 4.32 11.55 2.08
N CYS A 62 3.35 12.31 1.56
CA CYS A 62 3.03 13.64 2.05
C CYS A 62 2.69 13.62 3.55
N MET A 63 1.77 12.75 3.96
CA MET A 63 1.39 12.63 5.39
C MET A 63 2.59 12.34 6.27
N ALA A 64 3.46 11.42 5.88
CA ALA A 64 4.62 11.06 6.68
C ALA A 64 5.68 12.17 6.73
N LEU A 65 5.90 12.91 5.64
CA LEU A 65 6.78 14.08 5.64
C LEU A 65 6.26 15.17 6.59
N ILE A 66 4.95 15.44 6.57
CA ILE A 66 4.32 16.41 7.47
C ILE A 66 4.40 15.95 8.93
N ILE A 67 4.11 14.68 9.22
CA ILE A 67 4.26 14.10 10.56
C ILE A 67 5.70 14.29 11.06
N ALA A 68 6.69 13.95 10.23
CA ALA A 68 8.09 14.12 10.58
C ALA A 68 8.44 15.58 10.87
N LYS A 69 7.93 16.54 10.09
CA LYS A 69 8.14 17.98 10.30
C LYS A 69 7.50 18.47 11.60
N VAL A 70 6.27 18.03 11.89
CA VAL A 70 5.60 18.34 13.16
C VAL A 70 6.40 17.79 14.34
N LEU A 71 6.87 16.54 14.24
CA LEU A 71 7.68 15.94 15.30
C LEU A 71 9.05 16.63 15.46
N GLN A 72 9.70 17.10 14.37
CA GLN A 72 10.92 17.92 14.48
C GLN A 72 10.67 19.25 15.21
N SER A 73 9.49 19.82 15.06
CA SER A 73 9.15 21.03 15.80
C SER A 73 8.89 20.79 17.29
N GLU A 74 8.52 19.54 17.69
CA GLU A 74 8.41 19.12 19.09
C GLU A 74 9.77 18.66 19.66
N PHE A 75 10.58 18.02 18.84
CA PHE A 75 11.88 17.47 19.16
C PHE A 75 12.94 18.03 18.20
N PRO A 76 13.53 19.22 18.48
CA PRO A 76 14.43 19.91 17.54
C PRO A 76 15.63 19.07 17.10
N ASP A 77 16.09 18.13 17.93
CA ASP A 77 17.23 17.24 17.63
C ASP A 77 16.81 15.94 16.95
N LEU A 78 15.55 15.81 16.51
CA LEU A 78 15.05 14.60 15.87
C LEU A 78 15.73 14.34 14.52
N VAL A 79 16.33 13.17 14.40
CA VAL A 79 16.93 12.66 13.15
C VAL A 79 15.95 11.72 12.48
N ILE A 80 15.82 11.84 11.16
CA ILE A 80 14.85 11.06 10.39
C ILE A 80 15.57 10.11 9.45
N GLY A 81 15.35 8.81 9.62
CA GLY A 81 15.70 7.78 8.67
C GLY A 81 14.49 7.41 7.82
N TRP A 82 14.57 7.60 6.51
CA TRP A 82 13.51 7.18 5.60
C TRP A 82 13.88 5.89 4.89
N VAL A 83 13.20 4.81 5.24
CA VAL A 83 13.50 3.46 4.76
C VAL A 83 12.59 3.10 3.59
N SER A 84 13.17 2.65 2.49
CA SER A 84 12.42 2.09 1.36
C SER A 84 13.20 0.95 0.70
N MET A 85 12.45 -0.01 0.12
CA MET A 85 13.04 -1.13 -0.62
C MET A 85 13.71 -0.67 -1.93
N ARG A 86 13.22 0.40 -2.55
CA ARG A 86 13.64 0.84 -3.88
C ARG A 86 14.30 2.20 -3.86
N ARG A 87 15.52 2.30 -4.41
CA ARG A 87 16.29 3.55 -4.48
C ARG A 87 15.60 4.67 -5.25
N ASN A 88 14.76 4.35 -6.25
CA ASN A 88 13.99 5.37 -6.96
C ASN A 88 12.93 6.04 -6.06
N LEU A 89 12.33 5.30 -5.12
CA LEU A 89 11.41 5.87 -4.12
C LEU A 89 12.15 6.79 -3.15
N LEU A 90 13.36 6.42 -2.75
CA LEU A 90 14.21 7.31 -1.93
C LEU A 90 14.53 8.63 -2.66
N ARG A 91 14.85 8.57 -3.95
CA ARG A 91 15.03 9.79 -4.76
C ARG A 91 13.76 10.62 -4.87
N GLN A 92 12.61 9.96 -5.04
CA GLN A 92 11.33 10.65 -5.11
C GLN A 92 10.99 11.37 -3.79
N VAL A 93 11.14 10.72 -2.65
CA VAL A 93 10.84 11.37 -1.36
C VAL A 93 11.81 12.52 -1.06
N MET A 94 13.06 12.40 -1.45
CA MET A 94 14.03 13.50 -1.35
C MET A 94 13.57 14.71 -2.17
N ALA A 95 13.13 14.47 -3.41
CA ALA A 95 12.61 15.53 -4.28
C ALA A 95 11.31 16.13 -3.75
N GLU A 96 10.42 15.34 -3.16
CA GLU A 96 9.20 15.82 -2.53
C GLU A 96 9.51 16.66 -1.28
N ASN A 97 10.47 16.24 -0.45
CA ASN A 97 10.88 16.98 0.73
C ASN A 97 11.35 18.40 0.40
N THR A 98 12.25 18.54 -0.59
CA THR A 98 12.78 19.85 -0.99
C THR A 98 11.85 20.62 -1.92
N GLY A 99 11.25 19.95 -2.89
CA GLY A 99 10.40 20.56 -3.92
C GLY A 99 9.05 21.07 -3.41
N LYS A 100 8.61 20.59 -2.25
CA LYS A 100 7.37 21.02 -1.58
C LYS A 100 7.63 21.90 -0.35
N GLY A 101 8.87 22.26 -0.09
CA GLY A 101 9.22 23.15 1.03
C GLY A 101 8.94 22.57 2.41
N VAL A 102 8.91 21.23 2.55
CA VAL A 102 8.88 20.60 3.88
C VAL A 102 10.21 20.79 4.57
N ASP A 103 11.30 20.62 3.83
CA ASP A 103 12.69 20.90 4.23
C ASP A 103 13.02 20.33 5.63
N LEU A 104 12.91 18.99 5.72
CA LEU A 104 13.27 18.27 6.94
C LEU A 104 14.76 18.38 7.21
N GLU A 105 15.13 18.76 8.42
CA GLU A 105 16.50 18.73 8.89
C GLU A 105 16.95 17.32 9.24
N SER A 106 18.24 17.02 9.13
CA SER A 106 18.80 15.69 9.48
C SER A 106 17.96 14.53 8.88
N PHE A 107 17.62 14.63 7.58
CA PHE A 107 16.82 13.67 6.83
C PHE A 107 17.72 12.74 5.99
N HIS A 108 17.70 11.44 6.30
CA HIS A 108 18.60 10.45 5.72
C HIS A 108 17.83 9.36 4.98
N PRO A 109 17.96 9.25 3.65
CA PRO A 109 17.39 8.14 2.87
C PRO A 109 18.19 6.86 3.15
N VAL A 110 17.48 5.80 3.51
CA VAL A 110 18.03 4.48 3.85
C VAL A 110 17.44 3.42 2.95
N SER A 111 18.27 2.65 2.27
CA SER A 111 17.77 1.44 1.61
C SER A 111 17.47 0.38 2.66
N MET A 112 16.35 -0.33 2.51
CA MET A 112 16.02 -1.47 3.38
C MET A 112 17.13 -2.54 3.43
N PHE A 113 18.02 -2.58 2.42
CA PHE A 113 19.13 -3.52 2.32
C PHE A 113 20.47 -2.97 2.83
N ASP A 114 20.50 -1.72 3.30
CA ASP A 114 21.72 -1.12 3.83
C ASP A 114 22.04 -1.78 5.19
N GLN A 115 23.23 -2.38 5.29
CA GLN A 115 23.71 -3.02 6.53
C GLN A 115 24.37 -2.03 7.48
N TYR A 116 24.73 -0.83 6.99
CA TYR A 116 25.41 0.21 7.74
C TYR A 116 24.83 1.58 7.41
N VAL A 117 24.41 2.30 8.45
CA VAL A 117 23.75 3.62 8.36
C VAL A 117 24.46 4.62 9.27
N PRO A 118 25.64 5.13 8.87
CA PRO A 118 26.55 5.87 9.73
C PRO A 118 25.92 7.10 10.35
N GLU A 119 25.06 7.83 9.65
CA GLU A 119 24.40 9.04 10.12
C GLU A 119 23.44 8.73 11.28
N LEU A 120 22.63 7.69 11.16
CA LEU A 120 21.69 7.26 12.21
C LEU A 120 22.45 6.71 13.43
N LEU A 121 23.52 5.94 13.19
CA LEU A 121 24.37 5.42 14.27
C LEU A 121 25.12 6.54 15.01
N ALA A 122 25.55 7.59 14.29
CA ALA A 122 26.16 8.76 14.90
C ALA A 122 25.15 9.54 15.75
N ALA A 123 23.91 9.71 15.25
CA ALA A 123 22.82 10.32 16.00
C ALA A 123 22.50 9.55 17.29
N ARG A 124 22.43 8.22 17.20
CA ARG A 124 22.18 7.36 18.39
C ARG A 124 23.29 7.51 19.44
N ARG A 125 24.55 7.48 19.01
CA ARG A 125 25.70 7.70 19.91
C ARG A 125 25.70 9.09 20.55
N ALA A 126 25.18 10.08 19.86
CA ALA A 126 25.03 11.45 20.39
C ALA A 126 23.80 11.63 21.28
N GLY A 127 23.02 10.58 21.55
CA GLY A 127 21.80 10.61 22.35
C GLY A 127 20.64 11.38 21.70
N ARG A 128 20.69 11.59 20.38
CA ARG A 128 19.61 12.25 19.64
C ARG A 128 18.45 11.28 19.43
N LYS A 129 17.22 11.80 19.40
CA LYS A 129 16.04 11.02 19.07
C LYS A 129 16.01 10.67 17.57
N ILE A 130 15.50 9.48 17.25
CA ILE A 130 15.44 8.96 15.88
C ILE A 130 14.02 8.54 15.55
N LEU A 131 13.50 9.04 14.42
CA LEU A 131 12.29 8.55 13.77
C LEU A 131 12.68 7.72 12.55
N LEU A 132 12.25 6.44 12.49
CA LEU A 132 12.28 5.65 11.26
C LEU A 132 10.92 5.72 10.55
N CYS A 133 10.90 6.29 9.35
CA CYS A 133 9.76 6.23 8.44
C CYS A 133 9.97 5.05 7.47
N ILE A 134 9.07 4.07 7.46
CA ILE A 134 9.19 2.86 6.65
C ILE A 134 8.10 2.86 5.59
N ASP A 135 8.49 3.08 4.34
CA ASP A 135 7.57 3.02 3.20
C ASP A 135 7.35 1.57 2.77
N GLU A 136 6.10 1.22 2.45
CA GLU A 136 5.64 -0.15 2.18
C GLU A 136 6.04 -1.12 3.30
N CYS A 137 5.68 -0.76 4.54
CA CYS A 137 6.10 -1.46 5.76
C CYS A 137 5.59 -2.91 5.88
N GLN A 138 4.73 -3.40 4.96
CA GLN A 138 4.42 -4.84 4.88
C GLN A 138 5.67 -5.72 4.61
N HIS A 139 6.76 -5.10 4.17
CA HIS A 139 8.06 -5.74 4.00
C HIS A 139 8.97 -5.62 5.24
N ASP A 140 8.51 -4.96 6.31
CA ASP A 140 9.26 -4.72 7.57
C ASP A 140 9.76 -6.01 8.25
N ALA A 141 9.09 -7.11 8.01
CA ALA A 141 9.51 -8.41 8.53
C ALA A 141 10.70 -9.06 7.80
N ALA A 142 11.24 -8.43 6.77
CA ALA A 142 12.50 -8.86 6.20
C ALA A 142 13.60 -8.75 7.25
N SER A 143 14.50 -9.75 7.29
CA SER A 143 15.64 -9.78 8.24
C SER A 143 16.49 -8.48 8.20
N SER A 144 16.53 -7.81 7.05
CA SER A 144 17.22 -6.54 6.86
C SER A 144 16.55 -5.38 7.63
N CYS A 145 15.22 -5.34 7.70
CA CYS A 145 14.52 -4.29 8.44
C CYS A 145 14.65 -4.53 9.96
N ALA A 146 14.53 -5.78 10.41
CA ALA A 146 14.81 -6.14 11.80
C ALA A 146 16.26 -5.81 12.19
N HIS A 147 17.21 -5.98 11.28
CA HIS A 147 18.60 -5.58 11.50
C HIS A 147 18.72 -4.06 11.71
N LEU A 148 18.07 -3.24 10.84
CA LEU A 148 18.08 -1.78 11.00
C LEU A 148 17.46 -1.36 12.35
N HIS A 149 16.36 -1.95 12.75
CA HIS A 149 15.75 -1.69 14.06
C HIS A 149 16.74 -1.98 15.19
N ASN A 150 17.42 -3.12 15.16
CA ASN A 150 18.35 -3.53 16.21
C ASN A 150 19.60 -2.66 16.32
N ILE A 151 20.13 -2.14 15.19
CA ILE A 151 21.35 -1.32 15.22
C ILE A 151 21.07 0.17 15.46
N VAL A 152 19.89 0.66 15.02
CA VAL A 152 19.50 2.08 15.15
C VAL A 152 18.79 2.33 16.46
N GLU A 153 18.03 1.36 16.97
CA GLU A 153 17.18 1.49 18.17
C GLU A 153 16.34 2.78 18.14
N PRO A 154 15.44 2.95 17.15
CA PRO A 154 14.71 4.20 16.96
C PRO A 154 13.77 4.48 18.14
N ASP A 155 13.59 5.77 18.48
CA ASP A 155 12.62 6.20 19.50
C ASP A 155 11.20 6.18 18.94
N PHE A 156 11.05 6.40 17.64
CA PHE A 156 9.76 6.39 16.94
C PHE A 156 9.85 5.61 15.62
N VAL A 157 8.81 4.86 15.31
CA VAL A 157 8.67 4.13 14.05
C VAL A 157 7.34 4.47 13.39
N LEU A 158 7.39 5.03 12.19
CA LEU A 158 6.23 5.33 11.37
C LEU A 158 6.19 4.41 10.16
N GLY A 159 5.31 3.43 10.16
CA GLY A 159 5.07 2.55 9.01
C GLY A 159 3.98 3.09 8.09
N MET A 160 4.14 2.90 6.79
CA MET A 160 3.14 3.25 5.78
C MET A 160 2.87 2.07 4.88
N THR A 161 1.60 1.73 4.65
CA THR A 161 1.23 0.67 3.72
C THR A 161 -0.19 0.85 3.18
N ALA A 162 -0.44 0.33 1.98
CA ALA A 162 -1.80 0.14 1.46
C ALA A 162 -2.39 -1.23 1.85
N THR A 163 -1.55 -2.16 2.32
CA THR A 163 -1.90 -3.55 2.60
C THR A 163 -1.24 -3.99 3.92
N PRO A 164 -1.94 -3.88 5.07
CA PRO A 164 -1.35 -4.03 6.41
C PRO A 164 -1.06 -5.48 6.80
N PHE A 165 -1.05 -6.40 5.85
CA PHE A 165 -0.79 -7.81 6.08
C PHE A 165 0.47 -8.23 5.33
N ARG A 166 1.28 -9.02 5.99
CA ARG A 166 2.42 -9.72 5.38
C ARG A 166 1.93 -10.74 4.35
N SER A 167 2.83 -11.20 3.49
CA SER A 167 2.56 -12.27 2.53
C SER A 167 2.09 -13.58 3.18
N ASP A 168 2.48 -13.83 4.44
CA ASP A 168 2.03 -14.94 5.27
C ASP A 168 0.71 -14.66 6.02
N SER A 169 0.02 -13.57 5.71
CA SER A 169 -1.22 -13.12 6.34
C SER A 169 -1.10 -12.75 7.82
N MET A 170 0.11 -12.66 8.37
CA MET A 170 0.35 -12.18 9.73
C MET A 170 0.23 -10.65 9.78
N LYS A 171 -0.24 -10.14 10.92
CA LYS A 171 -0.26 -8.69 11.17
C LYS A 171 1.15 -8.17 11.42
N LEU A 172 1.38 -6.93 11.00
CA LEU A 172 2.59 -6.20 11.32
C LEU A 172 2.60 -5.81 12.80
N CYS A 173 3.79 -5.81 13.40
CA CYS A 173 3.98 -5.50 14.83
C CYS A 173 4.14 -4.00 15.04
N PHE A 174 3.04 -3.25 14.99
CA PHE A 174 2.99 -1.85 15.38
C PHE A 174 2.10 -1.68 16.61
N SER A 175 2.45 -0.75 17.50
CA SER A 175 1.67 -0.45 18.71
C SER A 175 0.28 0.05 18.35
N LYS A 176 0.16 0.87 17.31
CA LYS A 176 -1.11 1.42 16.81
C LYS A 176 -1.19 1.36 15.29
N VAL A 177 -2.42 1.28 14.80
CA VAL A 177 -2.75 1.35 13.37
C VAL A 177 -3.77 2.46 13.17
N VAL A 178 -3.44 3.42 12.32
CA VAL A 178 -4.34 4.51 11.93
C VAL A 178 -4.88 4.23 10.53
N LYS A 179 -6.20 4.20 10.41
CA LYS A 179 -6.92 4.04 9.15
C LYS A 179 -8.12 4.96 9.17
N ASP A 180 -8.17 5.92 8.28
CA ASP A 180 -9.31 6.85 8.17
C ASP A 180 -10.24 6.45 7.01
N ALA A 181 -9.71 6.31 5.79
CA ALA A 181 -10.52 6.04 4.61
C ALA A 181 -9.96 4.89 3.75
N GLY A 182 -10.85 4.02 3.27
CA GLY A 182 -10.53 2.99 2.28
C GLY A 182 -10.67 3.50 0.84
N ILE A 183 -10.25 2.68 -0.14
CA ILE A 183 -10.32 3.02 -1.57
C ILE A 183 -11.74 3.45 -1.97
N HIS A 184 -12.75 2.69 -1.55
CA HIS A 184 -14.14 2.99 -1.89
C HIS A 184 -14.57 4.37 -1.43
N GLN A 185 -14.27 4.73 -0.17
CA GLN A 185 -14.59 6.04 0.39
C GLN A 185 -13.85 7.16 -0.38
N LEU A 186 -12.56 6.96 -0.67
CA LEU A 186 -11.77 7.96 -1.41
C LEU A 186 -12.27 8.17 -2.85
N ILE A 187 -12.84 7.13 -3.49
CA ILE A 187 -13.51 7.26 -4.78
C ILE A 187 -14.81 8.06 -4.65
N GLN A 188 -15.62 7.79 -3.63
CA GLN A 188 -16.88 8.51 -3.38
C GLN A 188 -16.64 9.98 -3.05
N ASP A 189 -15.63 10.26 -2.23
CA ASP A 189 -15.22 11.63 -1.85
C ASP A 189 -14.53 12.39 -2.99
N GLY A 190 -14.31 11.72 -4.14
CA GLY A 190 -13.68 12.33 -5.32
C GLY A 190 -12.17 12.52 -5.19
N TYR A 191 -11.48 11.85 -4.28
CA TYR A 191 -10.01 11.89 -4.16
C TYR A 191 -9.29 10.85 -5.02
N LEU A 192 -9.99 9.79 -5.39
CA LEU A 192 -9.57 8.80 -6.37
C LEU A 192 -10.57 8.74 -7.52
N SER A 193 -10.12 8.31 -8.69
CA SER A 193 -10.97 8.19 -9.87
C SER A 193 -12.03 7.11 -9.70
N LYS A 194 -13.23 7.39 -10.17
CA LYS A 194 -14.24 6.37 -10.43
C LYS A 194 -13.72 5.37 -11.45
N TYR A 195 -14.25 4.15 -11.44
CA TYR A 195 -13.80 3.13 -12.38
C TYR A 195 -14.92 2.21 -12.86
N GLN A 196 -14.68 1.57 -13.99
CA GLN A 196 -15.48 0.46 -14.53
C GLN A 196 -14.69 -0.85 -14.36
N HIS A 197 -15.40 -1.93 -14.07
CA HIS A 197 -14.81 -3.26 -13.89
C HIS A 197 -15.21 -4.17 -15.05
N PHE A 198 -14.21 -4.76 -15.70
CA PHE A 198 -14.39 -5.68 -16.81
C PHE A 198 -13.93 -7.08 -16.41
N THR A 199 -14.74 -8.08 -16.79
CA THR A 199 -14.43 -9.48 -16.50
C THR A 199 -14.35 -10.26 -17.82
N ILE A 200 -13.13 -10.71 -18.17
CA ILE A 200 -12.84 -11.56 -19.32
C ILE A 200 -12.90 -13.06 -18.95
N PRO A 201 -13.04 -13.98 -19.91
CA PRO A 201 -13.21 -15.41 -19.64
C PRO A 201 -12.07 -16.04 -18.87
N ASP A 202 -10.83 -15.84 -19.34
CA ASP A 202 -9.61 -16.42 -18.77
C ASP A 202 -8.46 -15.41 -18.75
N TRP A 203 -7.32 -15.80 -18.16
CA TRP A 203 -6.13 -14.96 -18.03
C TRP A 203 -4.94 -15.59 -18.76
N SER A 204 -5.03 -15.67 -20.08
CA SER A 204 -3.90 -16.05 -20.94
C SER A 204 -3.37 -14.83 -21.70
N PRO A 205 -2.07 -14.80 -22.06
CA PRO A 205 -1.52 -13.75 -22.93
C PRO A 205 -2.33 -13.55 -24.22
N ARG A 206 -2.76 -14.65 -24.84
CA ARG A 206 -3.56 -14.62 -26.05
C ARG A 206 -4.92 -13.99 -25.84
N THR A 207 -5.69 -14.41 -24.82
CA THR A 207 -7.01 -13.83 -24.51
C THR A 207 -6.88 -12.35 -24.19
N VAL A 208 -5.91 -11.95 -23.36
CA VAL A 208 -5.66 -10.55 -23.04
C VAL A 208 -5.35 -9.73 -24.31
N ALA A 209 -4.53 -10.29 -25.22
CA ALA A 209 -4.21 -9.64 -26.48
C ALA A 209 -5.44 -9.48 -27.39
N GLU A 210 -6.27 -10.51 -27.49
CA GLU A 210 -7.51 -10.48 -28.29
C GLU A 210 -8.47 -9.41 -27.78
N PHE A 211 -8.69 -9.34 -26.46
CA PHE A 211 -9.58 -8.32 -25.86
C PHE A 211 -9.04 -6.90 -26.01
N TYR A 212 -7.73 -6.70 -25.83
CA TYR A 212 -7.15 -5.39 -26.05
C TYR A 212 -7.22 -4.97 -27.52
N ALA A 213 -6.87 -5.87 -28.43
CA ALA A 213 -6.83 -5.61 -29.87
C ALA A 213 -8.22 -5.35 -30.48
N ALA A 214 -9.27 -5.92 -29.90
CA ALA A 214 -10.65 -5.68 -30.36
C ALA A 214 -11.10 -4.23 -30.19
N GLU A 215 -10.65 -3.55 -29.11
CA GLU A 215 -11.09 -2.19 -28.77
C GLU A 215 -9.93 -1.37 -28.14
N PRO A 216 -8.80 -1.16 -28.84
CA PRO A 216 -7.62 -0.54 -28.22
C PRO A 216 -7.88 0.90 -27.73
N GLU A 217 -8.75 1.65 -28.39
CA GLU A 217 -9.12 3.01 -27.98
C GLU A 217 -9.92 3.02 -26.67
N ARG A 218 -10.75 2.01 -26.42
CA ARG A 218 -11.47 1.85 -25.14
C ARG A 218 -10.50 1.71 -23.99
N TRP A 219 -9.49 0.86 -24.16
CA TRP A 219 -8.54 0.54 -23.10
C TRP A 219 -7.50 1.63 -22.88
N GLY A 220 -7.14 2.34 -23.94
CA GLY A 220 -6.18 3.43 -23.89
C GLY A 220 -4.83 3.01 -23.30
N LYS A 221 -4.16 3.94 -22.62
CA LYS A 221 -2.88 3.68 -21.96
C LYS A 221 -3.07 2.62 -20.86
N SER A 222 -2.44 1.47 -21.03
CA SER A 222 -2.72 0.26 -20.25
C SER A 222 -1.48 -0.35 -19.61
N ILE A 223 -1.64 -0.86 -18.39
CA ILE A 223 -0.62 -1.66 -17.71
C ILE A 223 -1.13 -3.09 -17.52
N PHE A 224 -0.26 -4.08 -17.85
CA PHE A 224 -0.60 -5.50 -17.81
C PHE A 224 0.28 -6.21 -16.78
N TYR A 225 -0.34 -6.99 -15.88
CA TYR A 225 0.33 -7.73 -14.84
C TYR A 225 0.25 -9.23 -15.08
N PHE A 226 1.41 -9.88 -15.22
CA PHE A 226 1.53 -11.33 -15.28
C PHE A 226 2.39 -11.87 -14.15
N LEU A 227 2.31 -13.17 -13.90
CA LEU A 227 3.05 -13.83 -12.84
C LEU A 227 4.47 -14.21 -13.29
N THR A 228 4.61 -14.59 -14.55
CA THR A 228 5.88 -15.06 -15.13
C THR A 228 6.41 -14.08 -16.17
N THR A 229 7.71 -14.10 -16.36
CA THR A 229 8.37 -13.34 -17.44
C THR A 229 8.01 -13.88 -18.81
N ASP A 230 7.79 -15.19 -18.92
CA ASP A 230 7.44 -15.86 -20.18
C ASP A 230 6.07 -15.40 -20.69
N ASP A 231 5.06 -15.32 -19.81
CA ASP A 231 3.75 -14.76 -20.14
C ASP A 231 3.84 -13.31 -20.60
N CYS A 232 4.72 -12.50 -19.94
CA CYS A 232 4.95 -11.12 -20.37
C CYS A 232 5.50 -11.03 -21.80
N TRP A 233 6.48 -11.85 -22.13
CA TRP A 233 7.05 -11.89 -23.46
C TRP A 233 6.11 -12.51 -24.49
N GLU A 234 5.27 -13.47 -24.10
CA GLU A 234 4.22 -14.01 -24.94
C GLU A 234 3.19 -12.94 -25.30
N LEU A 235 2.68 -12.19 -24.32
CA LEU A 235 1.77 -11.08 -24.59
C LEU A 235 2.40 -10.04 -25.51
N HIS A 236 3.68 -9.72 -25.31
CA HIS A 236 4.40 -8.79 -26.15
C HIS A 236 4.43 -9.27 -27.62
N ARG A 237 4.74 -10.56 -27.87
CA ARG A 237 4.71 -11.16 -29.22
C ARG A 237 3.30 -11.13 -29.82
N GLU A 238 2.26 -11.43 -29.02
CA GLU A 238 0.87 -11.37 -29.44
C GLU A 238 0.46 -9.94 -29.85
N PHE A 239 0.94 -8.93 -29.11
CA PHE A 239 0.72 -7.53 -29.46
C PHE A 239 1.47 -7.13 -30.74
N GLN A 240 2.74 -7.50 -30.87
CA GLN A 240 3.51 -7.25 -32.10
C GLN A 240 2.85 -7.85 -33.34
N ALA A 241 2.36 -9.09 -33.26
CA ALA A 241 1.66 -9.74 -34.33
C ALA A 241 0.37 -9.01 -34.80
N ARG A 242 -0.19 -8.16 -33.90
CA ARG A 242 -1.38 -7.34 -34.16
C ARG A 242 -1.06 -5.86 -34.41
N GLY A 243 0.22 -5.51 -34.53
CA GLY A 243 0.65 -4.12 -34.75
C GLY A 243 0.49 -3.20 -33.53
N ILE A 244 0.33 -3.77 -32.33
CA ILE A 244 0.18 -3.01 -31.09
C ILE A 244 1.57 -2.73 -30.48
N VAL A 245 1.85 -1.47 -30.24
CA VAL A 245 3.11 -1.04 -29.63
C VAL A 245 3.06 -1.34 -28.12
N SER A 246 4.02 -2.12 -27.65
CA SER A 246 4.12 -2.50 -26.23
C SER A 246 5.57 -2.63 -25.80
N ASP A 247 5.79 -2.59 -24.49
CA ASP A 247 7.09 -2.81 -23.87
C ASP A 247 6.99 -3.69 -22.63
N VAL A 248 8.08 -4.40 -22.31
CA VAL A 248 8.14 -5.38 -21.21
C VAL A 248 9.13 -4.94 -20.14
N VAL A 249 8.65 -4.75 -18.92
CA VAL A 249 9.45 -4.41 -17.76
C VAL A 249 9.51 -5.60 -16.79
N VAL A 250 10.69 -6.18 -16.66
CA VAL A 250 10.94 -7.34 -15.78
C VAL A 250 12.07 -7.07 -14.80
N GLY A 251 12.23 -7.97 -13.82
CA GLY A 251 13.24 -7.81 -12.76
C GLY A 251 14.69 -7.70 -13.28
N SER A 252 14.99 -8.38 -14.38
CA SER A 252 16.31 -8.36 -15.04
C SER A 252 16.58 -7.08 -15.86
N SER A 253 15.58 -6.23 -16.11
CA SER A 253 15.80 -4.95 -16.80
C SER A 253 16.74 -4.05 -15.98
N THR A 254 17.79 -3.51 -16.62
CA THR A 254 18.67 -2.54 -15.97
C THR A 254 17.90 -1.27 -15.59
N SER A 255 18.39 -0.54 -14.58
CA SER A 255 17.71 0.67 -14.11
C SER A 255 17.58 1.73 -15.21
N GLY A 256 18.62 1.94 -16.02
CA GLY A 256 18.60 2.91 -17.13
C GLY A 256 17.58 2.55 -18.20
N PHE A 257 17.59 1.28 -18.65
CA PHE A 257 16.63 0.79 -19.65
C PHE A 257 15.19 0.89 -19.14
N ARG A 258 14.95 0.52 -17.87
CA ARG A 258 13.63 0.67 -17.25
C ARG A 258 13.17 2.14 -17.20
N GLU A 259 14.04 3.07 -16.87
CA GLU A 259 13.71 4.50 -16.86
C GLU A 259 13.33 5.00 -18.26
N GLU A 260 14.01 4.52 -19.30
CA GLU A 260 13.69 4.83 -20.70
C GLU A 260 12.32 4.27 -21.11
N GLN A 261 12.03 3.00 -20.81
CA GLN A 261 10.72 2.36 -21.04
C GLN A 261 9.60 3.15 -20.36
N LEU A 262 9.79 3.51 -19.08
CA LEU A 262 8.81 4.30 -18.34
C LEU A 262 8.63 5.70 -18.91
N ARG A 263 9.67 6.31 -19.43
CA ARG A 263 9.60 7.61 -20.10
C ARG A 263 8.80 7.51 -21.41
N ALA A 264 9.06 6.50 -22.23
CA ALA A 264 8.31 6.26 -23.46
C ALA A 264 6.82 5.99 -23.18
N PHE A 265 6.53 5.23 -22.13
CA PHE A 265 5.14 4.99 -21.66
C PHE A 265 4.46 6.28 -21.18
N ARG A 266 5.14 7.10 -20.38
CA ARG A 266 4.59 8.41 -19.93
C ARG A 266 4.31 9.33 -21.09
N ALA A 267 5.21 9.39 -22.05
CA ALA A 267 5.04 10.19 -23.28
C ALA A 267 3.95 9.66 -24.22
N GLY A 268 3.37 8.48 -23.97
CA GLY A 268 2.35 7.86 -24.82
C GLY A 268 2.89 7.23 -26.11
N VAL A 269 4.22 7.19 -26.27
CA VAL A 269 4.88 6.49 -27.40
C VAL A 269 4.63 4.98 -27.32
N VAL A 270 4.63 4.45 -26.12
CA VAL A 270 4.30 3.05 -25.81
C VAL A 270 3.01 3.05 -25.02
N PRO A 271 1.84 2.70 -25.58
CA PRO A 271 0.56 2.69 -24.88
C PRO A 271 0.38 1.49 -23.96
N CYS A 272 1.09 0.39 -24.19
CA CYS A 272 0.94 -0.88 -23.47
C CYS A 272 2.23 -1.21 -22.72
N LEU A 273 2.17 -1.22 -21.38
CA LEU A 273 3.29 -1.61 -20.54
C LEU A 273 3.01 -2.93 -19.84
N ILE A 274 3.79 -3.95 -20.16
CA ILE A 274 3.62 -5.32 -19.64
C ILE A 274 4.66 -5.52 -18.55
N ASN A 275 4.27 -6.10 -17.41
CA ASN A 275 5.23 -6.33 -16.34
C ASN A 275 4.97 -7.59 -15.52
N CYS A 276 6.09 -8.14 -14.99
CA CYS A 276 6.09 -9.22 -14.01
C CYS A 276 6.51 -8.65 -12.64
N MET A 277 5.54 -8.35 -11.78
CA MET A 277 5.70 -7.91 -10.38
C MET A 277 6.57 -6.66 -10.12
N VAL A 278 7.13 -6.03 -11.14
CA VAL A 278 8.10 -4.93 -10.96
C VAL A 278 7.43 -3.59 -10.70
N LEU A 279 6.27 -3.36 -11.32
CA LEU A 279 5.55 -2.08 -11.26
C LEU A 279 4.35 -2.12 -10.31
N THR A 280 4.28 -3.10 -9.44
CA THR A 280 3.27 -3.17 -8.37
C THR A 280 3.48 -2.09 -7.32
N GLU A 281 4.73 -1.62 -7.17
CA GLU A 281 5.12 -0.58 -6.21
C GLU A 281 5.96 0.50 -6.90
N GLY A 282 5.85 1.75 -6.42
CA GLY A 282 6.70 2.86 -6.86
C GLY A 282 6.47 3.35 -8.30
N PHE A 283 5.44 2.90 -8.98
CA PHE A 283 5.06 3.38 -10.30
C PHE A 283 3.90 4.38 -10.20
N ASP A 284 4.08 5.55 -10.76
CA ASP A 284 3.10 6.62 -10.79
C ASP A 284 2.89 7.16 -12.20
N GLU A 285 1.65 6.98 -12.70
CA GLU A 285 1.24 7.48 -14.00
C GLU A 285 -0.26 7.86 -13.96
N PRO A 286 -0.59 9.11 -13.69
CA PRO A 286 -1.98 9.55 -13.60
C PRO A 286 -2.79 9.38 -14.89
N SER A 287 -2.15 9.46 -16.06
CA SER A 287 -2.83 9.27 -17.36
C SER A 287 -3.11 7.81 -17.71
N LEU A 288 -2.72 6.85 -16.85
CA LEU A 288 -3.07 5.44 -17.01
C LEU A 288 -4.59 5.27 -17.06
N ALA A 289 -5.11 4.65 -18.11
CA ALA A 289 -6.53 4.43 -18.33
C ALA A 289 -6.99 3.08 -17.78
N THR A 290 -6.22 2.02 -18.03
CA THR A 290 -6.62 0.64 -17.72
C THR A 290 -5.52 -0.13 -16.99
N ALA A 291 -5.91 -0.83 -15.93
CA ALA A 291 -5.10 -1.84 -15.27
C ALA A 291 -5.65 -3.24 -15.57
N TRP A 292 -4.83 -4.06 -16.22
CA TRP A 292 -5.10 -5.46 -16.51
C TRP A 292 -4.46 -6.31 -15.41
N VAL A 293 -5.31 -6.87 -14.55
CA VAL A 293 -4.90 -7.41 -13.24
C VAL A 293 -5.07 -8.92 -13.21
N ARG A 294 -3.95 -9.63 -13.17
CA ARG A 294 -3.92 -11.11 -13.07
C ARG A 294 -4.59 -11.61 -11.80
N ASP A 295 -4.90 -12.91 -11.78
CA ASP A 295 -5.35 -13.57 -10.56
C ASP A 295 -4.33 -13.41 -9.42
N SER A 296 -4.85 -13.00 -8.26
CA SER A 296 -4.06 -12.86 -7.04
C SER A 296 -4.94 -12.70 -5.80
N GLY A 297 -4.30 -12.75 -4.62
CA GLY A 297 -4.96 -12.45 -3.35
C GLY A 297 -5.26 -10.95 -3.18
N LYS A 298 -5.91 -10.59 -2.06
CA LYS A 298 -6.37 -9.24 -1.75
C LYS A 298 -5.27 -8.17 -1.89
N GLY A 299 -4.14 -8.35 -1.20
CA GLY A 299 -3.06 -7.36 -1.16
C GLY A 299 -2.52 -7.03 -2.55
N PRO A 300 -1.97 -8.01 -3.29
CA PRO A 300 -1.45 -7.77 -4.64
C PRO A 300 -2.50 -7.22 -5.60
N THR A 301 -3.77 -7.65 -5.53
CA THR A 301 -4.83 -7.08 -6.37
C THR A 301 -5.03 -5.60 -6.10
N ILE A 302 -5.09 -5.20 -4.82
CA ILE A 302 -5.21 -3.79 -4.42
C ILE A 302 -4.01 -2.96 -4.91
N GLN A 303 -2.80 -3.50 -4.83
CA GLN A 303 -1.60 -2.81 -5.29
C GLN A 303 -1.59 -2.63 -6.81
N MET A 304 -1.90 -3.67 -7.58
CA MET A 304 -1.95 -3.62 -9.04
C MET A 304 -3.08 -2.69 -9.54
N ALA A 305 -4.31 -2.92 -9.08
CA ALA A 305 -5.45 -2.09 -9.48
C ALA A 305 -5.36 -0.65 -8.94
N GLY A 306 -4.76 -0.48 -7.75
CA GLY A 306 -4.57 0.84 -7.13
C GLY A 306 -3.75 1.82 -7.97
N ARG A 307 -2.95 1.33 -8.91
CA ARG A 307 -2.15 2.18 -9.81
C ARG A 307 -2.99 3.01 -10.77
N VAL A 308 -4.19 2.53 -11.13
CA VAL A 308 -5.04 3.23 -12.10
C VAL A 308 -5.90 4.33 -11.45
N PHE A 309 -6.14 4.31 -10.14
CA PHE A 309 -7.14 5.19 -9.51
C PHE A 309 -6.72 6.64 -9.32
N ARG A 310 -5.53 7.04 -9.77
CA ARG A 310 -5.17 8.46 -9.73
C ARG A 310 -6.05 9.28 -10.66
N GLN A 311 -6.48 10.43 -10.19
CA GLN A 311 -7.28 11.32 -11.01
C GLN A 311 -6.47 11.88 -12.18
N TRP A 312 -7.13 11.96 -13.32
CA TRP A 312 -6.61 12.61 -14.52
C TRP A 312 -7.77 13.34 -15.22
N PRO A 313 -7.69 14.67 -15.42
CA PRO A 313 -8.82 15.46 -15.92
C PRO A 313 -9.40 14.97 -17.26
N ALA A 314 -8.55 14.43 -18.14
CA ALA A 314 -8.97 13.92 -19.44
C ALA A 314 -9.63 12.53 -19.38
N LEU A 315 -9.63 11.85 -18.23
CA LEU A 315 -10.22 10.51 -18.04
C LEU A 315 -11.26 10.56 -16.92
N PRO A 316 -12.55 10.63 -17.23
CA PRO A 316 -13.62 10.75 -16.24
C PRO A 316 -13.77 9.50 -15.37
N PHE A 317 -13.33 8.37 -15.85
CA PHE A 317 -13.24 7.11 -15.13
C PHE A 317 -12.05 6.28 -15.61
N LYS A 318 -11.67 5.32 -14.81
CA LYS A 318 -10.59 4.36 -15.08
C LYS A 318 -11.18 2.98 -15.30
N GLN A 319 -10.33 2.02 -15.67
CA GLN A 319 -10.77 0.66 -15.96
C GLN A 319 -9.89 -0.37 -15.26
N VAL A 320 -10.53 -1.40 -14.71
CA VAL A 320 -9.85 -2.57 -14.15
C VAL A 320 -10.38 -3.81 -14.85
N VAL A 321 -9.48 -4.56 -15.47
CA VAL A 321 -9.82 -5.81 -16.17
C VAL A 321 -9.26 -6.98 -15.38
N GLN A 322 -10.10 -7.98 -15.11
CA GLN A 322 -9.75 -9.22 -14.42
C GLN A 322 -10.39 -10.42 -15.12
N SER A 323 -9.87 -11.62 -14.87
CA SER A 323 -10.54 -12.85 -15.34
C SER A 323 -11.70 -13.27 -14.43
N ARG A 324 -12.57 -14.10 -14.95
CA ARG A 324 -13.72 -14.66 -14.24
C ARG A 324 -13.30 -15.44 -12.98
N GLU A 325 -12.17 -16.13 -13.03
CA GLU A 325 -11.68 -17.01 -11.96
C GLU A 325 -10.76 -16.29 -10.95
N THR A 326 -10.70 -14.95 -10.98
CA THR A 326 -9.82 -14.24 -10.06
C THR A 326 -10.25 -14.43 -8.59
N ARG A 327 -9.31 -14.80 -7.72
CA ARG A 327 -9.53 -15.05 -6.28
C ARG A 327 -10.04 -13.82 -5.54
N TRP A 328 -9.56 -12.64 -5.94
CA TRP A 328 -9.98 -11.38 -5.34
C TRP A 328 -10.40 -10.38 -6.41
N PRO A 329 -11.69 -10.39 -6.83
CA PRO A 329 -12.22 -9.34 -7.70
C PRO A 329 -12.12 -7.96 -7.02
N MET A 330 -11.69 -6.94 -7.77
CA MET A 330 -11.52 -5.58 -7.22
C MET A 330 -12.82 -4.98 -6.67
N ILE A 331 -13.96 -5.42 -7.18
CA ILE A 331 -15.31 -5.07 -6.70
C ILE A 331 -15.53 -5.38 -5.20
N ARG A 332 -14.78 -6.34 -4.64
CA ARG A 332 -14.81 -6.61 -3.20
C ARG A 332 -14.13 -5.53 -2.35
N THR A 333 -13.29 -4.71 -2.97
CA THR A 333 -12.56 -3.63 -2.28
C THR A 333 -13.25 -2.29 -2.46
N ALA A 334 -13.69 -1.99 -3.68
CA ALA A 334 -14.42 -0.78 -4.00
C ALA A 334 -15.46 -1.10 -5.09
N LEU A 335 -16.63 -0.51 -5.00
CA LEU A 335 -17.67 -0.69 -6.03
C LEU A 335 -17.32 0.15 -7.26
N PRO A 336 -17.39 -0.41 -8.47
CA PRO A 336 -17.23 0.32 -9.72
C PRO A 336 -18.49 1.11 -10.07
N LEU A 337 -18.39 2.00 -11.04
CA LEU A 337 -19.56 2.64 -11.67
C LEU A 337 -20.46 1.61 -12.35
N GLN A 338 -19.82 0.71 -13.11
CA GLN A 338 -20.47 -0.36 -13.84
C GLN A 338 -19.56 -1.58 -13.83
N GLN A 339 -20.18 -2.75 -13.89
CA GLN A 339 -19.50 -4.02 -14.09
C GLN A 339 -19.88 -4.60 -15.44
N HIS A 340 -18.88 -4.99 -16.24
CA HIS A 340 -19.05 -5.56 -17.54
C HIS A 340 -18.54 -7.01 -17.52
N LEU A 341 -19.38 -7.95 -17.94
CA LEU A 341 -19.05 -9.36 -18.04
C LEU A 341 -19.06 -9.77 -19.52
N TRP A 342 -18.00 -10.47 -19.96
CA TRP A 342 -18.00 -11.05 -21.29
C TRP A 342 -18.79 -12.36 -21.29
N GLN A 343 -19.90 -12.38 -22.03
CA GLN A 343 -20.78 -13.55 -22.21
C GLN A 343 -21.35 -13.57 -23.63
N GLU A 344 -21.41 -14.77 -24.23
CA GLU A 344 -22.04 -14.94 -25.53
C GLU A 344 -21.48 -14.00 -26.62
N ASN A 345 -20.16 -13.76 -26.58
CA ASN A 345 -19.40 -12.87 -27.45
C ASN A 345 -19.82 -11.39 -27.40
N GLU A 346 -20.36 -10.94 -26.31
CA GLU A 346 -20.69 -9.53 -26.05
C GLU A 346 -20.42 -9.08 -24.63
N TRP A 347 -20.27 -7.78 -24.43
CA TRP A 347 -20.20 -7.19 -23.11
C TRP A 347 -21.61 -7.00 -22.52
N ARG A 348 -21.91 -7.71 -21.46
CA ARG A 348 -23.12 -7.51 -20.67
C ARG A 348 -22.81 -6.60 -19.48
N THR A 349 -23.47 -5.44 -19.47
CA THR A 349 -23.32 -4.47 -18.40
C THR A 349 -24.28 -4.78 -17.26
N LEU A 350 -23.73 -4.89 -16.03
CA LEU A 350 -24.50 -4.99 -14.80
C LEU A 350 -24.50 -3.63 -14.12
N GLU A 351 -25.67 -3.08 -13.92
CA GLU A 351 -25.84 -1.91 -13.06
C GLU A 351 -25.72 -2.32 -11.59
N ILE A 352 -24.91 -1.59 -10.84
CA ILE A 352 -24.76 -1.83 -9.41
C ILE A 352 -25.93 -1.16 -8.70
N ASN A 353 -26.80 -1.97 -8.08
CA ASN A 353 -27.93 -1.47 -7.33
C ASN A 353 -27.43 -0.74 -6.06
N PRO A 354 -27.69 0.57 -5.90
CA PRO A 354 -27.30 1.33 -4.71
C PRO A 354 -27.85 0.74 -3.39
N LEU A 355 -28.94 -0.01 -3.45
CA LEU A 355 -29.49 -0.70 -2.27
C LEU A 355 -28.58 -1.82 -1.77
N LEU A 356 -27.87 -2.53 -2.67
CA LEU A 356 -26.88 -3.54 -2.28
C LEU A 356 -25.70 -2.91 -1.57
N GLU A 357 -25.28 -1.72 -1.97
CA GLU A 357 -24.25 -0.94 -1.28
C GLU A 357 -24.68 -0.61 0.15
N ARG A 358 -25.91 -0.14 0.33
CA ARG A 358 -26.48 0.18 1.64
C ARG A 358 -26.62 -1.05 2.56
N ILE A 359 -27.01 -2.20 2.00
CA ILE A 359 -27.09 -3.48 2.71
C ILE A 359 -25.68 -3.93 3.12
N ASN A 360 -24.69 -3.87 2.22
CA ASN A 360 -23.32 -4.25 2.52
C ASN A 360 -22.68 -3.35 3.59
N THR A 361 -22.93 -2.04 3.53
CA THR A 361 -22.46 -1.08 4.54
C THR A 361 -23.09 -1.37 5.89
N ASN A 362 -24.39 -1.57 5.95
CA ASN A 362 -25.10 -1.90 7.19
C ASN A 362 -24.65 -3.25 7.76
N SER A 363 -24.43 -4.26 6.91
CA SER A 363 -23.92 -5.57 7.35
C SER A 363 -22.49 -5.46 7.89
N ARG A 364 -21.63 -4.67 7.27
CA ARG A 364 -20.25 -4.41 7.77
C ARG A 364 -20.27 -3.67 9.10
N MET A 365 -21.13 -2.68 9.27
CA MET A 365 -21.30 -1.96 10.54
C MET A 365 -21.83 -2.88 11.63
N ALA A 366 -22.82 -3.73 11.31
CA ALA A 366 -23.35 -4.71 12.24
C ALA A 366 -22.30 -5.75 12.68
N ILE A 367 -21.46 -6.23 11.74
CA ILE A 367 -20.36 -7.16 12.05
C ILE A 367 -19.28 -6.45 12.90
N ALA A 368 -18.95 -5.20 12.59
CA ALA A 368 -17.96 -4.42 13.34
C ALA A 368 -18.42 -4.09 14.77
N SER A 369 -19.74 -3.94 14.97
CA SER A 369 -20.34 -3.66 16.28
C SER A 369 -20.76 -4.94 17.03
N ALA A 370 -20.71 -6.12 16.41
CA ALA A 370 -21.06 -7.36 17.05
C ALA A 370 -20.01 -7.75 18.11
N VAL A 371 -20.48 -7.87 19.35
CA VAL A 371 -19.68 -8.49 20.43
C VAL A 371 -19.68 -10.00 20.16
N VAL A 372 -18.55 -10.52 19.67
CA VAL A 372 -18.39 -11.97 19.50
C VAL A 372 -18.06 -12.58 20.85
N GLU A 373 -19.05 -13.13 21.53
CA GLU A 373 -18.82 -13.98 22.69
C GLU A 373 -18.20 -15.30 22.18
N LEU A 374 -16.95 -15.56 22.59
CA LEU A 374 -16.30 -16.83 22.29
C LEU A 374 -17.07 -17.96 23.01
N PRO A 375 -17.46 -19.04 22.31
CA PRO A 375 -18.08 -20.19 22.95
C PRO A 375 -17.31 -20.65 24.17
N ALA A 376 -17.99 -21.01 25.26
CA ALA A 376 -17.40 -21.34 26.55
C ALA A 376 -16.31 -22.43 26.51
N PHE A 377 -16.33 -23.33 25.49
CA PHE A 377 -15.31 -24.35 25.29
C PHE A 377 -13.96 -23.79 24.77
N LEU A 378 -13.96 -22.62 24.10
CA LEU A 378 -12.74 -21.93 23.65
C LEU A 378 -12.13 -21.05 24.76
N SER A 379 -12.94 -20.54 25.68
CA SER A 379 -12.47 -19.78 26.84
C SER A 379 -11.80 -20.68 27.89
N LYS A 380 -12.22 -21.95 28.01
CA LYS A 380 -11.62 -22.92 28.94
C LYS A 380 -10.25 -23.45 28.54
N LYS A 381 -9.84 -23.35 27.26
CA LYS A 381 -8.51 -23.80 26.83
C LYS A 381 -7.35 -22.86 27.24
N LYS A 382 -7.62 -21.64 27.69
CA LYS A 382 -6.57 -20.74 28.21
C LYS A 382 -6.17 -21.03 29.67
N ALA A 383 -6.95 -21.80 30.42
CA ALA A 383 -6.70 -22.07 31.83
C ALA A 383 -5.83 -23.31 32.11
N THR A 384 -5.44 -24.10 31.09
CA THR A 384 -4.71 -25.37 31.28
C THR A 384 -3.27 -25.37 30.77
N PHE A 385 -2.71 -24.19 30.43
CA PHE A 385 -1.28 -24.09 30.11
C PHE A 385 -0.50 -23.41 31.25
N ASP A 386 -0.75 -23.86 32.51
CA ASP A 386 0.08 -23.48 33.63
C ASP A 386 1.02 -24.68 33.95
N GLY A 387 2.31 -24.40 33.82
CA GLY A 387 3.37 -25.39 33.77
C GLY A 387 3.56 -26.14 35.08
N ARG A 388 3.08 -27.36 35.18
CA ARG A 388 3.66 -28.34 36.12
C ARG A 388 4.72 -29.18 35.44
N ARG A 389 5.96 -28.73 35.58
CA ARG A 389 7.12 -29.62 35.48
C ARG A 389 6.94 -30.80 36.46
N ARG A 390 6.54 -31.96 35.99
CA ARG A 390 6.72 -33.19 36.77
C ARG A 390 8.20 -33.59 36.70
N ARG A 391 8.89 -33.43 37.81
CA ARG A 391 10.18 -34.08 38.10
C ARG A 391 9.96 -35.58 38.01
N GLY A 392 10.60 -36.25 37.07
CA GLY A 392 10.70 -37.70 37.00
C GLY A 392 11.67 -38.22 38.06
N GLY A 393 11.13 -38.97 39.03
CA GLY A 393 11.89 -39.79 39.90
C GLY A 393 12.31 -41.09 39.19
N GLY A 394 13.55 -41.46 39.32
CA GLY A 394 14.11 -42.66 38.74
C GLY A 394 13.62 -43.94 39.40
N GLY A 395 13.69 -45.02 38.66
CA GLY A 395 13.42 -46.39 39.11
C GLY A 395 14.06 -47.38 38.16
N ARG A 396 15.31 -47.74 38.49
CA ARG A 396 15.95 -48.97 37.92
C ARG A 396 15.08 -50.20 38.23
N ARG A 397 14.91 -51.08 37.26
CA ARG A 397 14.98 -52.54 37.52
C ARG A 397 15.41 -53.31 36.29
N ARG A 398 16.44 -54.14 36.52
CA ARG A 398 16.99 -55.19 35.65
C ARG A 398 16.06 -56.42 35.59
N ARG A 399 16.36 -57.26 34.59
CA ARG A 399 16.07 -58.67 34.31
C ARG A 399 15.03 -58.90 33.22
N ALA A 400 15.23 -59.78 32.28
CA ALA A 400 16.20 -60.80 31.95
C ALA A 400 16.43 -60.80 30.44
#